data_e5d5701cb016db24b323e3b7f5a76772
#
_entry.id   e5d5701cb016db24b323e3b7f5a76772
#
_cell.length_a   1.000
_cell.length_b   1.000
_cell.length_c   1.000
_cell.angle_alpha   90.00
_cell.angle_beta   90.00
_cell.angle_gamma   90.00
#
_symmetry.space_group_name_H-M   'P 1'
#
loop_
_entity.id
_entity.type
_entity.pdbx_description
1 polymer ?
#
loop_
_entity_poly.entity_id
_entity_poly.type
_entity_poly.pdbx_seq_one_letter_code
_entity_poly.pdbx_strand_id
1 'polypeptide(L)'
;MKNENALAPMLNLYPDSMGGTLKDIATLLESDELRDTFGSIYILPSIYNTDLDRGFSVIDYNINELFATAGDLDKIKSLGLDLKLDFILNHASVLSKQFQDIIAKGEESEYKDFFINWNEFWKDCGEMTEQGYILPEEKYLKKMFFRKPGLPILMVRFPDGREIPYWNTFYQEVNYPEVNAPELMKAADLQYMQAEIIAQELSMGCPQGKKPADILQEIVLERKAGILTREQVTTIWNYMEQHRYYLGQMDLNIQSPKVWEYYCEVLKTLAGYGAKIVRLDAVSYTHLRAHETPEHL
;
A
#
# COMPACT_ATOMS: atom_id res chain seq x y z
N MET A 1 -5.31 35.52 30.37
CA MET A 1 -6.54 35.21 29.62
C MET A 1 -6.13 35.08 28.17
N LYS A 2 -6.11 33.86 27.61
CA LYS A 2 -5.91 33.69 26.18
C LYS A 2 -7.07 34.40 25.45
N ASN A 3 -6.75 35.21 24.49
CA ASN A 3 -7.74 35.93 23.69
C ASN A 3 -8.49 34.87 22.87
N GLU A 4 -9.65 34.43 23.27
CA GLU A 4 -10.44 33.33 22.71
C GLU A 4 -10.80 33.51 21.20
N ASN A 5 -10.49 34.68 20.66
CA ASN A 5 -10.76 35.04 19.26
C ASN A 5 -9.51 35.30 18.40
N ALA A 6 -8.31 35.08 18.91
CA ALA A 6 -7.10 35.21 18.10
C ALA A 6 -6.88 33.93 17.27
N LEU A 7 -7.00 34.01 15.95
CA LEU A 7 -6.58 32.96 15.01
C LEU A 7 -5.08 32.76 15.13
N ALA A 8 -4.66 31.77 15.91
CA ALA A 8 -3.26 31.37 15.99
C ALA A 8 -2.90 30.47 14.79
N PRO A 9 -1.68 30.58 14.27
CA PRO A 9 -1.25 29.77 13.12
C PRO A 9 -1.24 28.27 13.48
N MET A 10 -1.40 27.44 12.44
CA MET A 10 -1.26 25.99 12.52
C MET A 10 0.16 25.60 12.11
N LEU A 11 0.83 24.82 12.94
CA LEU A 11 2.08 24.18 12.58
C LEU A 11 1.79 22.90 11.81
N ASN A 12 2.34 22.75 10.61
CA ASN A 12 2.21 21.58 9.77
C ASN A 12 3.57 20.87 9.61
N LEU A 13 3.65 19.56 9.95
CA LEU A 13 4.90 18.81 9.95
C LEU A 13 4.68 17.29 9.89
N TYR A 14 5.74 16.60 9.51
CA TYR A 14 5.87 15.17 9.77
C TYR A 14 6.44 14.95 11.17
N PRO A 15 6.17 13.81 11.84
CA PRO A 15 6.67 13.56 13.19
C PRO A 15 8.21 13.54 13.29
N ASP A 16 8.90 13.31 12.18
CA ASP A 16 10.37 13.28 12.05
C ASP A 16 10.98 14.61 11.54
N SER A 17 10.20 15.68 11.37
CA SER A 17 10.65 16.90 10.72
C SER A 17 11.71 17.69 11.53
N MET A 18 11.71 17.55 12.85
CA MET A 18 12.59 18.30 13.76
C MET A 18 13.11 17.38 14.85
N GLY A 19 14.32 16.88 14.73
CA GLY A 19 14.97 16.02 15.73
C GLY A 19 14.76 14.52 15.50
N GLY A 20 13.81 14.10 14.65
CA GLY A 20 13.58 12.71 14.28
C GLY A 20 12.36 12.06 14.91
N THR A 21 11.78 12.66 15.97
CA THR A 21 10.59 12.12 16.66
C THR A 21 9.61 13.21 17.06
N LEU A 22 8.36 12.85 17.33
CA LEU A 22 7.35 13.76 17.85
C LEU A 22 7.71 14.32 19.24
N LYS A 23 8.48 13.57 20.02
CA LYS A 23 9.01 14.02 21.32
C LYS A 23 9.92 15.24 21.17
N ASP A 24 10.78 15.25 20.14
CA ASP A 24 11.67 16.38 19.89
C ASP A 24 10.88 17.65 19.52
N ILE A 25 9.82 17.45 18.72
CA ILE A 25 8.89 18.52 18.35
C ILE A 25 8.17 19.08 19.59
N ALA A 26 7.67 18.22 20.47
CA ALA A 26 7.02 18.64 21.70
C ALA A 26 7.98 19.45 22.59
N THR A 27 9.23 19.02 22.70
CA THR A 27 10.27 19.72 23.44
C THR A 27 10.57 21.11 22.83
N LEU A 28 10.65 21.19 21.51
CA LEU A 28 10.88 22.46 20.81
C LEU A 28 9.70 23.43 21.02
N LEU A 29 8.46 22.95 21.00
CA LEU A 29 7.27 23.76 21.25
C LEU A 29 7.13 24.26 22.70
N GLU A 30 7.86 23.67 23.64
CA GLU A 30 7.95 24.15 25.05
C GLU A 30 8.99 25.27 25.24
N SER A 31 9.87 25.49 24.24
CA SER A 31 10.88 26.55 24.34
C SER A 31 10.26 27.94 24.50
N ASP A 32 10.98 28.83 25.11
CA ASP A 32 10.49 30.19 25.33
C ASP A 32 10.20 30.94 24.03
N GLU A 33 10.89 30.59 22.96
CA GLU A 33 10.74 31.18 21.62
C GLU A 33 9.45 30.74 20.91
N LEU A 34 8.99 29.50 21.16
CA LEU A 34 7.83 28.92 20.44
C LEU A 34 6.59 28.71 21.31
N ARG A 35 6.73 28.86 22.61
CA ARG A 35 5.60 28.74 23.54
C ARG A 35 4.48 29.69 23.14
N ASP A 36 3.27 29.18 23.12
CA ASP A 36 2.04 29.91 22.77
C ASP A 36 2.03 30.54 21.33
N THR A 37 2.98 30.20 20.47
CA THR A 37 3.04 30.71 19.09
C THR A 37 1.97 30.10 18.18
N PHE A 38 1.64 28.83 18.39
CA PHE A 38 0.68 28.09 17.56
C PHE A 38 -0.60 27.77 18.35
N GLY A 39 -1.73 27.72 17.65
CA GLY A 39 -3.02 27.28 18.22
C GLY A 39 -3.36 25.84 17.91
N SER A 40 -2.75 25.29 16.87
CA SER A 40 -2.98 23.92 16.43
C SER A 40 -1.74 23.32 15.78
N ILE A 41 -1.70 21.98 15.76
CA ILE A 41 -0.65 21.21 15.09
C ILE A 41 -1.30 20.19 14.16
N TYR A 42 -0.82 20.14 12.93
CA TYR A 42 -1.17 19.14 11.94
C TYR A 42 -0.01 18.18 11.77
N ILE A 43 -0.20 16.94 12.22
CA ILE A 43 0.78 15.88 12.10
C ILE A 43 0.40 15.01 10.91
N LEU A 44 1.31 14.90 9.96
CA LEU A 44 1.14 14.16 8.71
C LEU A 44 1.17 12.63 8.92
N PRO A 45 0.63 11.84 7.97
CA PRO A 45 0.25 10.43 8.19
C PRO A 45 1.36 9.46 8.56
N SER A 46 2.65 9.82 8.39
CA SER A 46 3.75 8.94 8.86
C SER A 46 3.77 8.70 10.37
N ILE A 47 2.88 9.37 11.11
CA ILE A 47 2.62 9.04 12.53
C ILE A 47 1.99 7.66 12.71
N TYR A 48 1.33 7.10 11.68
CA TYR A 48 0.75 5.76 11.69
C TYR A 48 1.74 4.73 11.12
N ASN A 49 1.38 3.45 11.22
CA ASN A 49 2.08 2.39 10.51
C ASN A 49 1.80 2.51 9.02
N THR A 50 2.82 2.84 8.26
CA THR A 50 2.75 3.12 6.82
C THR A 50 3.96 2.55 6.11
N ASP A 51 3.87 2.31 4.80
CA ASP A 51 4.98 1.78 4.00
C ASP A 51 5.45 2.72 2.89
N LEU A 52 4.53 3.30 2.13
CA LEU A 52 4.82 4.09 0.94
C LEU A 52 4.32 5.54 1.07
N ASP A 53 4.70 6.39 0.10
CA ASP A 53 4.18 7.73 -0.10
C ASP A 53 4.28 8.62 1.15
N ARG A 54 5.35 8.42 1.92
CA ARG A 54 5.66 9.16 3.14
C ARG A 54 4.48 9.27 4.12
N GLY A 55 3.77 8.15 4.32
CA GLY A 55 2.70 8.03 5.28
C GLY A 55 1.29 7.93 4.68
N PHE A 56 1.10 8.24 3.39
CA PHE A 56 -0.22 8.14 2.78
C PHE A 56 -0.61 6.71 2.38
N SER A 57 0.31 5.75 2.40
CA SER A 57 0.03 4.32 2.27
C SER A 57 -0.11 3.68 3.64
N VAL A 58 -1.30 3.74 4.20
CA VAL A 58 -1.56 3.31 5.58
C VAL A 58 -1.73 1.80 5.66
N ILE A 59 -0.93 1.16 6.52
CA ILE A 59 -1.07 -0.25 6.92
C ILE A 59 -2.16 -0.37 7.97
N ASP A 60 -2.04 0.41 9.03
CA ASP A 60 -3.03 0.60 10.09
C ASP A 60 -2.87 1.97 10.76
N TYR A 61 -3.88 2.38 11.54
CA TYR A 61 -3.88 3.66 12.24
C TYR A 61 -3.29 3.61 13.66
N ASN A 62 -2.55 2.55 14.01
CA ASN A 62 -1.77 2.55 15.22
C ASN A 62 -0.58 3.50 15.08
N ILE A 63 -0.14 4.07 16.21
CA ILE A 63 1.01 4.97 16.22
C ILE A 63 2.27 4.20 15.83
N ASN A 64 3.02 4.74 14.90
CA ASN A 64 4.32 4.23 14.52
C ASN A 64 5.35 4.58 15.61
N GLU A 65 5.72 3.60 16.40
CA GLU A 65 6.63 3.76 17.55
C GLU A 65 8.03 4.23 17.19
N LEU A 66 8.40 4.17 15.88
CA LEU A 66 9.66 4.75 15.41
C LEU A 66 9.65 6.28 15.49
N PHE A 67 8.49 6.92 15.39
CA PHE A 67 8.37 8.38 15.31
C PHE A 67 7.61 9.01 16.46
N ALA A 68 6.72 8.27 17.12
CA ALA A 68 5.85 8.83 18.16
C ALA A 68 5.36 7.77 19.14
N THR A 69 4.93 8.21 20.29
CA THR A 69 4.21 7.42 21.30
C THR A 69 2.89 8.11 21.66
N ALA A 70 1.97 7.39 22.29
CA ALA A 70 0.75 7.99 22.84
C ALA A 70 1.08 9.11 23.86
N GLY A 71 2.14 8.95 24.63
CA GLY A 71 2.62 9.96 25.58
C GLY A 71 3.06 11.26 24.92
N ASP A 72 3.63 11.19 23.70
CA ASP A 72 4.01 12.39 22.94
C ASP A 72 2.77 13.16 22.46
N LEU A 73 1.71 12.45 22.04
CA LEU A 73 0.43 13.08 21.71
C LEU A 73 -0.22 13.74 22.94
N ASP A 74 -0.17 13.07 24.10
CA ASP A 74 -0.66 13.65 25.35
C ASP A 74 0.14 14.90 25.74
N LYS A 75 1.44 14.87 25.51
CA LYS A 75 2.31 16.02 25.72
C LYS A 75 1.91 17.20 24.81
N ILE A 76 1.75 16.97 23.53
CA ILE A 76 1.28 17.99 22.56
C ILE A 76 -0.06 18.60 23.01
N LYS A 77 -1.00 17.76 23.41
CA LYS A 77 -2.30 18.24 23.94
C LYS A 77 -2.14 19.09 25.20
N SER A 78 -1.21 18.73 26.09
CA SER A 78 -0.95 19.48 27.33
C SER A 78 -0.40 20.89 27.07
N LEU A 79 0.18 21.15 25.89
CA LEU A 79 0.60 22.48 25.45
C LEU A 79 -0.58 23.35 24.97
N GLY A 80 -1.80 22.83 24.99
CA GLY A 80 -3.02 23.55 24.62
C GLY A 80 -3.20 23.67 23.11
N LEU A 81 -2.52 22.82 22.31
CA LEU A 81 -2.63 22.77 20.85
C LEU A 81 -3.79 21.88 20.40
N ASP A 82 -4.57 22.34 19.44
CA ASP A 82 -5.56 21.52 18.78
C ASP A 82 -4.88 20.58 17.79
N LEU A 83 -5.10 19.27 17.96
CA LEU A 83 -4.50 18.23 17.12
C LEU A 83 -5.32 18.02 15.87
N LYS A 84 -4.65 18.08 14.71
CA LYS A 84 -5.19 17.70 13.40
C LYS A 84 -4.44 16.48 12.87
N LEU A 85 -5.19 15.47 12.40
CA LEU A 85 -4.69 14.23 11.84
C LEU A 85 -5.35 13.92 10.50
N ASP A 86 -4.69 13.09 9.68
CA ASP A 86 -5.24 12.62 8.42
C ASP A 86 -6.07 11.35 8.57
N PHE A 87 -7.07 11.25 7.72
CA PHE A 87 -7.79 10.03 7.44
C PHE A 87 -7.82 9.80 5.92
N ILE A 88 -7.15 8.75 5.47
CA ILE A 88 -7.05 8.36 4.06
C ILE A 88 -8.28 7.53 3.70
N LEU A 89 -9.15 8.06 2.84
CA LEU A 89 -10.46 7.47 2.56
C LEU A 89 -10.48 6.51 1.39
N ASN A 90 -9.61 6.71 0.41
CA ASN A 90 -9.76 6.04 -0.89
C ASN A 90 -8.91 4.80 -1.04
N HIS A 91 -7.87 4.61 -0.22
CA HIS A 91 -6.97 3.46 -0.33
C HIS A 91 -6.36 3.06 1.00
N ALA A 92 -5.81 1.85 1.03
CA ALA A 92 -4.96 1.35 2.10
C ALA A 92 -3.78 0.59 1.50
N SER A 93 -2.73 0.40 2.29
CA SER A 93 -1.58 -0.41 1.89
C SER A 93 -1.98 -1.85 1.60
N VAL A 94 -1.31 -2.45 0.63
CA VAL A 94 -1.31 -3.91 0.41
C VAL A 94 -0.93 -4.67 1.68
N LEU A 95 -0.11 -4.08 2.56
CA LEU A 95 0.29 -4.70 3.83
C LEU A 95 -0.77 -4.59 4.93
N SER A 96 -1.91 -3.91 4.67
CA SER A 96 -3.02 -3.88 5.61
C SER A 96 -3.55 -5.28 5.91
N LYS A 97 -4.01 -5.52 7.16
CA LYS A 97 -4.55 -6.83 7.58
C LYS A 97 -5.65 -7.34 6.65
N GLN A 98 -6.45 -6.43 6.10
CA GLN A 98 -7.57 -6.76 5.21
C GLN A 98 -7.06 -7.30 3.86
N PHE A 99 -6.05 -6.65 3.27
CA PHE A 99 -5.52 -7.11 2.00
C PHE A 99 -4.66 -8.37 2.16
N GLN A 100 -3.92 -8.49 3.26
CA GLN A 100 -3.16 -9.70 3.59
C GLN A 100 -4.09 -10.91 3.81
N ASP A 101 -5.26 -10.72 4.40
CA ASP A 101 -6.26 -11.78 4.52
C ASP A 101 -6.78 -12.23 3.15
N ILE A 102 -6.98 -11.29 2.21
CA ILE A 102 -7.34 -11.62 0.82
C ILE A 102 -6.24 -12.44 0.14
N ILE A 103 -4.98 -12.05 0.27
CA ILE A 103 -3.85 -12.81 -0.30
C ILE A 103 -3.80 -14.22 0.28
N ALA A 104 -4.02 -14.36 1.59
CA ALA A 104 -3.93 -15.64 2.28
C ALA A 104 -5.11 -16.59 2.04
N LYS A 105 -6.32 -16.05 1.86
CA LYS A 105 -7.55 -16.85 1.79
C LYS A 105 -8.30 -16.78 0.44
N GLY A 106 -7.94 -15.82 -0.40
CA GLY A 106 -8.62 -15.62 -1.69
C GLY A 106 -10.12 -15.37 -1.54
N GLU A 107 -10.94 -16.14 -2.23
CA GLU A 107 -12.41 -16.04 -2.21
C GLU A 107 -13.03 -16.30 -0.83
N GLU A 108 -12.34 -17.00 0.05
CA GLU A 108 -12.81 -17.29 1.41
C GLU A 108 -12.53 -16.13 2.38
N SER A 109 -11.84 -15.09 1.93
CA SER A 109 -11.59 -13.92 2.75
C SER A 109 -12.88 -13.19 3.07
N GLU A 110 -13.06 -12.83 4.34
CA GLU A 110 -14.16 -11.95 4.75
C GLU A 110 -14.02 -10.52 4.20
N TYR A 111 -12.85 -10.17 3.69
CA TYR A 111 -12.52 -8.85 3.11
C TYR A 111 -12.50 -8.85 1.58
N LYS A 112 -12.95 -9.92 0.90
CA LYS A 112 -12.87 -10.03 -0.57
C LYS A 112 -13.48 -8.84 -1.31
N ASP A 113 -14.53 -8.22 -0.75
CA ASP A 113 -15.21 -7.07 -1.30
C ASP A 113 -14.77 -5.74 -0.66
N PHE A 114 -13.74 -5.75 0.18
CA PHE A 114 -13.25 -4.57 0.88
C PHE A 114 -12.47 -3.62 -0.06
N PHE A 115 -11.80 -4.19 -1.04
CA PHE A 115 -11.11 -3.46 -2.10
C PHE A 115 -11.83 -3.67 -3.43
N ILE A 116 -11.64 -2.75 -4.37
CA ILE A 116 -12.32 -2.83 -5.65
C ILE A 116 -11.70 -3.94 -6.50
N ASN A 117 -12.46 -5.02 -6.71
CA ASN A 117 -12.13 -6.02 -7.72
C ASN A 117 -12.43 -5.43 -9.10
N TRP A 118 -11.40 -5.35 -9.94
CA TRP A 118 -11.50 -4.73 -11.25
C TRP A 118 -12.52 -5.43 -12.15
N ASN A 119 -12.52 -6.76 -12.19
CA ASN A 119 -13.41 -7.53 -13.06
C ASN A 119 -14.87 -7.45 -12.61
N GLU A 120 -15.13 -7.44 -11.30
CA GLU A 120 -16.48 -7.26 -10.80
C GLU A 120 -17.02 -5.85 -11.10
N PHE A 121 -16.16 -4.84 -10.97
CA PHE A 121 -16.54 -3.46 -11.27
C PHE A 121 -16.86 -3.25 -12.76
N TRP A 122 -16.06 -3.84 -13.67
CA TRP A 122 -16.21 -3.68 -15.12
C TRP A 122 -17.01 -4.80 -15.77
N LYS A 123 -17.69 -5.61 -15.00
CA LYS A 123 -18.55 -6.68 -15.51
C LYS A 123 -19.54 -6.12 -16.55
N ASP A 124 -19.62 -6.79 -17.69
CA ASP A 124 -20.47 -6.43 -18.83
C ASP A 124 -20.13 -5.05 -19.50
N CYS A 125 -19.01 -4.43 -19.16
CA CYS A 125 -18.58 -3.13 -19.67
C CYS A 125 -17.30 -3.15 -20.50
N GLY A 126 -16.84 -4.33 -20.91
CA GLY A 126 -15.63 -4.51 -21.69
C GLY A 126 -15.39 -5.97 -22.05
N GLU A 127 -14.21 -6.25 -22.60
CA GLU A 127 -13.81 -7.59 -23.03
C GLU A 127 -12.73 -8.17 -22.10
N MET A 128 -12.87 -9.48 -21.82
CA MET A 128 -11.85 -10.20 -21.03
C MET A 128 -10.60 -10.37 -21.86
N THR A 129 -9.46 -9.96 -21.32
CA THR A 129 -8.15 -10.14 -21.94
C THR A 129 -7.57 -11.52 -21.65
N GLU A 130 -6.57 -11.92 -22.42
CA GLU A 130 -5.79 -13.14 -22.16
C GLU A 130 -5.05 -13.10 -20.82
N GLN A 131 -4.77 -11.90 -20.29
CA GLN A 131 -4.14 -11.68 -18.98
C GLN A 131 -5.11 -11.84 -17.80
N GLY A 132 -6.41 -12.04 -18.07
CA GLY A 132 -7.40 -12.31 -17.02
C GLY A 132 -8.05 -11.08 -16.39
N TYR A 133 -7.93 -9.90 -17.01
CA TYR A 133 -8.67 -8.71 -16.60
C TYR A 133 -9.57 -8.19 -17.73
N ILE A 134 -10.65 -7.50 -17.39
CA ILE A 134 -11.54 -6.86 -18.35
C ILE A 134 -10.89 -5.55 -18.84
N LEU A 135 -10.79 -5.41 -20.17
CA LEU A 135 -10.47 -4.14 -20.81
C LEU A 135 -11.78 -3.38 -21.04
N PRO A 136 -12.05 -2.28 -20.30
CA PRO A 136 -13.27 -1.51 -20.48
C PRO A 136 -13.36 -0.88 -21.88
N GLU A 137 -14.58 -0.70 -22.37
CA GLU A 137 -14.81 0.01 -23.63
C GLU A 137 -14.22 1.43 -23.59
N GLU A 138 -13.80 1.92 -24.76
CA GLU A 138 -13.12 3.23 -24.90
C GLU A 138 -13.96 4.40 -24.35
N LYS A 139 -15.29 4.31 -24.40
CA LYS A 139 -16.20 5.33 -23.85
C LYS A 139 -16.02 5.51 -22.33
N TYR A 140 -15.67 4.44 -21.60
CA TYR A 140 -15.39 4.48 -20.17
C TYR A 140 -13.96 4.94 -19.90
N LEU A 141 -12.99 4.40 -20.67
CA LEU A 141 -11.56 4.75 -20.51
C LEU A 141 -11.32 6.25 -20.67
N LYS A 142 -12.05 6.92 -21.58
CA LYS A 142 -11.95 8.38 -21.79
C LYS A 142 -12.39 9.21 -20.58
N LYS A 143 -13.17 8.63 -19.67
CA LYS A 143 -13.67 9.29 -18.46
C LYS A 143 -12.87 8.92 -17.23
N MET A 144 -12.00 7.92 -17.30
CA MET A 144 -11.15 7.50 -16.19
C MET A 144 -10.00 8.48 -15.97
N PHE A 145 -9.66 8.67 -14.72
CA PHE A 145 -8.42 9.34 -14.34
C PHE A 145 -7.27 8.33 -14.29
N PHE A 146 -6.22 8.60 -15.03
CA PHE A 146 -4.98 7.83 -15.03
C PHE A 146 -3.86 8.67 -14.42
N ARG A 147 -3.30 8.24 -13.30
CA ARG A 147 -2.15 8.91 -12.70
C ARG A 147 -0.85 8.59 -13.43
N LYS A 148 -0.78 7.43 -14.05
CA LYS A 148 0.36 6.93 -14.84
C LYS A 148 -0.12 6.16 -16.07
N PRO A 149 0.74 5.94 -17.07
CA PRO A 149 0.38 5.13 -18.23
C PRO A 149 -0.05 3.71 -17.84
N GLY A 150 -1.03 3.17 -18.56
CA GLY A 150 -1.59 1.84 -18.33
C GLY A 150 -2.80 1.83 -17.40
N LEU A 151 -3.46 0.67 -17.33
CA LEU A 151 -4.62 0.48 -16.47
C LEU A 151 -4.16 0.40 -15.00
N PRO A 152 -4.94 0.95 -14.06
CA PRO A 152 -4.63 0.95 -12.63
C PRO A 152 -4.98 -0.40 -12.00
N ILE A 153 -4.27 -1.46 -12.40
CA ILE A 153 -4.55 -2.83 -11.98
C ILE A 153 -3.32 -3.43 -11.32
N LEU A 154 -3.49 -4.06 -10.17
CA LEU A 154 -2.55 -4.99 -9.58
C LEU A 154 -3.11 -6.41 -9.70
N MET A 155 -2.40 -7.28 -10.42
CA MET A 155 -2.74 -8.70 -10.52
C MET A 155 -2.26 -9.44 -9.27
N VAL A 156 -3.20 -9.94 -8.48
CA VAL A 156 -2.95 -10.61 -7.20
C VAL A 156 -3.18 -12.10 -7.35
N ARG A 157 -2.16 -12.90 -7.02
CA ARG A 157 -2.23 -14.35 -7.07
C ARG A 157 -2.88 -14.88 -5.79
N PHE A 158 -3.96 -15.62 -5.95
CA PHE A 158 -4.65 -16.32 -4.89
C PHE A 158 -4.00 -17.67 -4.56
N PRO A 159 -4.30 -18.26 -3.39
CA PRO A 159 -3.73 -19.58 -3.00
C PRO A 159 -4.03 -20.71 -3.99
N ASP A 160 -5.14 -20.64 -4.72
CA ASP A 160 -5.53 -21.59 -5.77
C ASP A 160 -4.79 -21.38 -7.10
N GLY A 161 -3.91 -20.37 -7.18
CA GLY A 161 -3.11 -20.04 -8.35
C GLY A 161 -3.78 -19.09 -9.34
N ARG A 162 -5.06 -18.74 -9.16
CA ARG A 162 -5.73 -17.72 -10.00
C ARG A 162 -5.13 -16.34 -9.75
N GLU A 163 -5.14 -15.50 -10.77
CA GLU A 163 -4.76 -14.10 -10.69
C GLU A 163 -6.00 -13.22 -10.78
N ILE A 164 -6.19 -12.40 -9.75
CA ILE A 164 -7.36 -11.52 -9.63
C ILE A 164 -6.90 -10.07 -9.73
N PRO A 165 -7.49 -9.28 -10.64
CA PRO A 165 -7.16 -7.87 -10.79
C PRO A 165 -7.84 -7.03 -9.72
N TYR A 166 -7.06 -6.31 -8.92
CA TYR A 166 -7.56 -5.30 -8.00
C TYR A 166 -7.22 -3.90 -8.49
N TRP A 167 -8.12 -2.95 -8.23
CA TRP A 167 -7.91 -1.55 -8.59
C TRP A 167 -6.83 -0.91 -7.74
N ASN A 168 -5.90 -0.23 -8.43
CA ASN A 168 -4.80 0.47 -7.81
C ASN A 168 -4.50 1.77 -8.56
N THR A 169 -4.93 2.90 -8.02
CA THR A 169 -4.78 4.21 -8.69
C THR A 169 -3.39 4.80 -8.52
N PHE A 170 -2.73 4.60 -7.38
CA PHE A 170 -1.56 5.40 -7.01
C PHE A 170 -0.24 4.66 -7.20
N TYR A 171 0.03 3.65 -6.41
CA TYR A 171 1.30 2.93 -6.43
C TYR A 171 1.07 1.43 -6.47
N GLN A 172 1.81 0.76 -7.33
CA GLN A 172 1.79 -0.70 -7.42
C GLN A 172 3.14 -1.24 -7.87
N GLU A 173 3.54 -2.32 -7.27
CA GLU A 173 4.75 -3.04 -7.60
C GLU A 173 4.60 -4.52 -7.25
N VAL A 174 5.08 -5.40 -8.13
CA VAL A 174 5.24 -6.83 -7.85
C VAL A 174 6.71 -7.08 -7.67
N ASN A 175 7.09 -7.56 -6.51
CA ASN A 175 8.47 -7.85 -6.16
C ASN A 175 8.67 -9.34 -5.91
N TYR A 176 9.89 -9.77 -6.06
CA TYR A 176 10.31 -11.14 -5.83
C TYR A 176 11.34 -11.18 -4.69
N PRO A 177 11.37 -12.27 -3.90
CA PRO A 177 12.34 -12.38 -2.82
C PRO A 177 13.76 -12.49 -3.38
N GLU A 178 14.72 -12.02 -2.61
CA GLU A 178 16.10 -12.43 -2.83
C GLU A 178 16.20 -13.93 -2.55
N VAL A 179 16.89 -14.65 -3.39
CA VAL A 179 17.10 -16.08 -3.27
C VAL A 179 18.60 -16.39 -3.23
N ASN A 180 18.95 -17.46 -2.53
CA ASN A 180 20.33 -17.92 -2.45
C ASN A 180 20.48 -19.34 -2.99
N ALA A 181 21.72 -19.74 -3.26
CA ALA A 181 22.01 -21.05 -3.82
C ALA A 181 21.46 -22.23 -2.98
N PRO A 182 21.61 -22.26 -1.64
CA PRO A 182 21.03 -23.33 -0.80
C PRO A 182 19.51 -23.48 -0.94
N GLU A 183 18.78 -22.39 -1.05
CA GLU A 183 17.32 -22.40 -1.24
C GLU A 183 16.94 -23.01 -2.59
N LEU A 184 17.60 -22.56 -3.66
CA LEU A 184 17.35 -23.07 -5.00
C LEU A 184 17.79 -24.54 -5.18
N MET A 185 18.89 -24.95 -4.54
CA MET A 185 19.30 -26.36 -4.52
C MET A 185 18.22 -27.24 -3.89
N LYS A 186 17.69 -26.79 -2.75
CA LYS A 186 16.62 -27.52 -2.06
C LYS A 186 15.32 -27.56 -2.84
N ALA A 187 14.98 -26.47 -3.52
CA ALA A 187 13.74 -26.35 -4.27
C ALA A 187 13.76 -27.17 -5.58
N ALA A 188 14.86 -27.15 -6.34
CA ALA A 188 14.88 -27.62 -7.73
C ALA A 188 15.98 -28.66 -8.03
N ASP A 189 16.54 -29.30 -7.02
CA ASP A 189 17.60 -30.33 -7.17
C ASP A 189 18.74 -29.88 -8.12
N LEU A 190 19.36 -28.74 -7.79
CA LEU A 190 20.44 -28.15 -8.56
C LEU A 190 21.79 -28.45 -7.97
N GLN A 191 22.83 -28.47 -8.82
CA GLN A 191 24.21 -28.40 -8.33
C GLN A 191 24.51 -26.99 -7.84
N TYR A 192 25.42 -26.86 -6.85
CA TYR A 192 25.73 -25.59 -6.22
C TYR A 192 26.05 -24.47 -7.21
N MET A 193 26.94 -24.74 -8.18
CA MET A 193 27.31 -23.73 -9.20
C MET A 193 26.15 -23.30 -10.09
N GLN A 194 25.22 -24.20 -10.41
CA GLN A 194 24.00 -23.85 -11.14
C GLN A 194 23.12 -22.94 -10.31
N ALA A 195 22.88 -23.32 -9.05
CA ALA A 195 22.06 -22.55 -8.12
C ALA A 195 22.65 -21.17 -7.85
N GLU A 196 23.97 -21.06 -7.71
CA GLU A 196 24.67 -19.80 -7.47
C GLU A 196 24.48 -18.82 -8.64
N ILE A 197 24.68 -19.29 -9.86
CA ILE A 197 24.51 -18.48 -11.07
C ILE A 197 23.04 -18.01 -11.21
N ILE A 198 22.09 -18.93 -10.99
CA ILE A 198 20.66 -18.60 -11.10
C ILE A 198 20.26 -17.60 -10.01
N ALA A 199 20.69 -17.81 -8.76
CA ALA A 199 20.42 -16.89 -7.66
C ALA A 199 20.98 -15.49 -7.95
N GLN A 200 22.18 -15.39 -8.47
CA GLN A 200 22.81 -14.13 -8.82
C GLN A 200 22.05 -13.40 -9.93
N GLU A 201 21.68 -14.09 -11.01
CA GLU A 201 20.91 -13.48 -12.12
C GLU A 201 19.53 -13.01 -11.68
N LEU A 202 18.83 -13.80 -10.84
CA LEU A 202 17.54 -13.42 -10.29
C LEU A 202 17.65 -12.21 -9.35
N SER A 203 18.64 -12.22 -8.44
CA SER A 203 18.87 -11.12 -7.49
C SER A 203 19.32 -9.82 -8.16
N MET A 204 19.95 -9.87 -9.33
CA MET A 204 20.28 -8.69 -10.12
C MET A 204 19.11 -8.22 -11.00
N GLY A 205 18.37 -9.14 -11.62
CA GLY A 205 17.37 -8.80 -12.63
C GLY A 205 16.01 -8.40 -12.04
N CYS A 206 15.54 -9.10 -11.00
CA CYS A 206 14.23 -8.81 -10.40
C CYS A 206 14.12 -7.38 -9.83
N PRO A 207 15.10 -6.84 -9.08
CA PRO A 207 15.05 -5.45 -8.62
C PRO A 207 15.07 -4.41 -9.74
N GLN A 208 15.51 -4.79 -10.94
CA GLN A 208 15.50 -3.94 -12.14
C GLN A 208 14.17 -4.06 -12.93
N GLY A 209 13.19 -4.78 -12.40
CA GLY A 209 11.87 -4.96 -13.01
C GLY A 209 11.77 -6.09 -14.03
N LYS A 210 12.81 -6.92 -14.20
CA LYS A 210 12.70 -8.14 -15.03
C LYS A 210 11.87 -9.20 -14.30
N LYS A 211 11.04 -9.92 -15.04
CA LYS A 211 10.30 -11.05 -14.49
C LYS A 211 11.19 -12.28 -14.36
N PRO A 212 11.01 -13.13 -13.32
CA PRO A 212 11.77 -14.38 -13.18
C PRO A 212 11.71 -15.28 -14.42
N ALA A 213 10.56 -15.32 -15.10
CA ALA A 213 10.40 -16.09 -16.33
C ALA A 213 11.37 -15.65 -17.44
N ASP A 214 11.51 -14.33 -17.63
CA ASP A 214 12.37 -13.76 -18.68
C ASP A 214 13.85 -14.04 -18.34
N ILE A 215 14.22 -13.87 -17.07
CA ILE A 215 15.58 -14.15 -16.57
C ILE A 215 15.93 -15.63 -16.76
N LEU A 216 15.02 -16.53 -16.36
CA LEU A 216 15.23 -17.97 -16.52
C LEU A 216 15.33 -18.36 -18.00
N GLN A 217 14.55 -17.72 -18.86
CA GLN A 217 14.66 -17.94 -20.30
C GLN A 217 16.03 -17.49 -20.85
N GLU A 218 16.53 -16.33 -20.44
CA GLU A 218 17.88 -15.86 -20.79
C GLU A 218 18.96 -16.85 -20.33
N ILE A 219 18.88 -17.33 -19.06
CA ILE A 219 19.82 -18.32 -18.51
C ILE A 219 19.85 -19.60 -19.35
N VAL A 220 18.68 -20.12 -19.76
CA VAL A 220 18.55 -21.34 -20.55
C VAL A 220 19.10 -21.13 -21.96
N LEU A 221 18.73 -20.04 -22.62
CA LEU A 221 19.17 -19.73 -24.00
C LEU A 221 20.69 -19.53 -24.09
N GLU A 222 21.27 -18.82 -23.13
CA GLU A 222 22.70 -18.51 -23.09
C GLU A 222 23.52 -19.62 -22.40
N ARG A 223 22.87 -20.63 -21.84
CA ARG A 223 23.48 -21.72 -21.06
C ARG A 223 24.37 -21.25 -19.91
N LYS A 224 24.03 -20.11 -19.29
CA LYS A 224 24.81 -19.51 -18.20
C LYS A 224 25.03 -20.48 -17.04
N ALA A 225 24.01 -21.24 -16.66
CA ALA A 225 24.06 -22.24 -15.59
C ALA A 225 24.21 -23.69 -16.15
N GLY A 226 24.74 -23.85 -17.37
CA GLY A 226 24.83 -25.15 -18.04
C GLY A 226 23.49 -25.64 -18.56
N ILE A 227 23.28 -26.96 -18.56
CA ILE A 227 22.03 -27.58 -19.03
C ILE A 227 21.07 -27.70 -17.84
N LEU A 228 19.92 -27.05 -17.97
CA LEU A 228 18.81 -27.18 -17.00
C LEU A 228 17.68 -28.00 -17.63
N THR A 229 17.06 -28.86 -16.86
CA THR A 229 15.86 -29.57 -17.29
C THR A 229 14.65 -28.63 -17.25
N ARG A 230 13.62 -28.94 -18.04
CA ARG A 230 12.37 -28.20 -18.01
C ARG A 230 11.74 -28.22 -16.62
N GLU A 231 11.84 -29.34 -15.92
CA GLU A 231 11.33 -29.49 -14.56
C GLU A 231 12.02 -28.53 -13.58
N GLN A 232 13.36 -28.47 -13.62
CA GLN A 232 14.14 -27.53 -12.80
C GLN A 232 13.73 -26.09 -13.06
N VAL A 233 13.65 -25.67 -14.30
CA VAL A 233 13.23 -24.30 -14.69
C VAL A 233 11.82 -24.00 -14.17
N THR A 234 10.87 -24.94 -14.37
CA THR A 234 9.49 -24.77 -13.91
C THR A 234 9.41 -24.69 -12.39
N THR A 235 10.20 -25.51 -11.68
CA THR A 235 10.23 -25.52 -10.22
C THR A 235 10.79 -24.21 -9.66
N ILE A 236 11.87 -23.67 -10.24
CA ILE A 236 12.43 -22.38 -9.85
C ILE A 236 11.42 -21.25 -10.10
N TRP A 237 10.80 -21.24 -11.29
CA TRP A 237 9.76 -20.26 -11.61
C TRP A 237 8.60 -20.32 -10.61
N ASN A 238 8.08 -21.51 -10.31
CA ASN A 238 7.02 -21.68 -9.34
C ASN A 238 7.45 -21.21 -7.94
N TYR A 239 8.69 -21.51 -7.54
CA TYR A 239 9.23 -21.03 -6.26
C TYR A 239 9.21 -19.51 -6.18
N MET A 240 9.70 -18.81 -7.20
CA MET A 240 9.69 -17.35 -7.28
C MET A 240 8.27 -16.78 -7.25
N GLU A 241 7.36 -17.37 -8.02
CA GLU A 241 5.96 -16.93 -8.09
C GLU A 241 5.17 -17.18 -6.80
N GLN A 242 5.50 -18.21 -6.04
CA GLN A 242 4.86 -18.49 -4.75
C GLN A 242 5.33 -17.56 -3.64
N HIS A 243 6.54 -17.01 -3.76
CA HIS A 243 7.12 -16.13 -2.77
C HIS A 243 7.12 -14.65 -3.20
N ARG A 244 6.50 -14.33 -4.34
CA ARG A 244 6.36 -12.93 -4.76
C ARG A 244 5.53 -12.16 -3.74
N TYR A 245 5.84 -10.89 -3.58
CA TYR A 245 5.10 -10.00 -2.70
C TYR A 245 4.74 -8.70 -3.43
N TYR A 246 3.81 -7.98 -2.86
CA TYR A 246 3.26 -6.78 -3.47
C TYR A 246 3.56 -5.57 -2.62
N LEU A 247 3.80 -4.44 -3.30
CA LEU A 247 3.72 -3.11 -2.71
C LEU A 247 2.65 -2.33 -3.46
N GLY A 248 1.83 -1.58 -2.74
CA GLY A 248 0.78 -0.83 -3.40
C GLY A 248 -0.23 -0.21 -2.47
N GLN A 249 -0.93 0.76 -3.05
CA GLN A 249 -2.04 1.48 -2.42
C GLN A 249 -3.33 1.02 -3.10
N MET A 250 -4.06 0.12 -2.43
CA MET A 250 -5.24 -0.56 -3.00
C MET A 250 -6.49 0.27 -2.77
N ASP A 251 -7.25 0.51 -3.81
CA ASP A 251 -8.48 1.34 -3.75
C ASP A 251 -9.59 0.61 -2.99
N LEU A 252 -10.16 1.30 -1.97
CA LEU A 252 -11.22 0.78 -1.12
C LEU A 252 -12.57 0.77 -1.86
N ASN A 253 -13.33 -0.31 -1.67
CA ASN A 253 -14.69 -0.44 -2.20
C ASN A 253 -15.70 0.13 -1.21
N ILE A 254 -16.05 1.38 -1.36
CA ILE A 254 -17.01 2.05 -0.46
C ILE A 254 -18.46 1.49 -0.56
N GLN A 255 -18.77 0.64 -1.53
CA GLN A 255 -20.02 -0.10 -1.55
C GLN A 255 -20.04 -1.24 -0.51
N SER A 256 -18.86 -1.65 -0.02
CA SER A 256 -18.75 -2.68 1.01
C SER A 256 -19.11 -2.13 2.39
N PRO A 257 -20.07 -2.76 3.12
CA PRO A 257 -20.38 -2.38 4.49
C PRO A 257 -19.18 -2.43 5.44
N LYS A 258 -18.24 -3.36 5.20
CA LYS A 258 -17.00 -3.49 5.99
C LYS A 258 -16.07 -2.29 5.87
N VAL A 259 -16.09 -1.57 4.75
CA VAL A 259 -15.33 -0.32 4.60
C VAL A 259 -15.92 0.77 5.51
N TRP A 260 -17.23 0.83 5.66
CA TRP A 260 -17.89 1.78 6.57
C TRP A 260 -17.65 1.45 8.04
N GLU A 261 -17.64 0.16 8.39
CA GLU A 261 -17.24 -0.29 9.73
C GLU A 261 -15.79 0.14 10.02
N TYR A 262 -14.88 -0.10 9.10
CA TYR A 262 -13.49 0.33 9.18
C TYR A 262 -13.38 1.86 9.33
N TYR A 263 -14.12 2.65 8.56
CA TYR A 263 -14.13 4.10 8.71
C TYR A 263 -14.56 4.54 10.10
N CYS A 264 -15.58 3.92 10.65
CA CYS A 264 -16.03 4.19 12.02
C CYS A 264 -14.95 3.85 13.05
N GLU A 265 -14.25 2.73 12.89
CA GLU A 265 -13.14 2.34 13.77
C GLU A 265 -11.98 3.32 13.70
N VAL A 266 -11.59 3.73 12.50
CA VAL A 266 -10.51 4.72 12.31
C VAL A 266 -10.88 6.04 12.96
N LEU A 267 -12.08 6.57 12.74
CA LEU A 267 -12.51 7.84 13.36
C LEU A 267 -12.52 7.76 14.87
N LYS A 268 -12.92 6.62 15.47
CA LYS A 268 -12.83 6.38 16.92
C LYS A 268 -11.37 6.38 17.39
N THR A 269 -10.48 5.77 16.62
CA THR A 269 -9.04 5.73 16.92
C THR A 269 -8.46 7.15 16.93
N LEU A 270 -8.74 7.94 15.89
CA LEU A 270 -8.27 9.33 15.79
C LEU A 270 -8.82 10.20 16.93
N ALA A 271 -10.10 10.03 17.26
CA ALA A 271 -10.71 10.70 18.40
C ALA A 271 -10.05 10.28 19.73
N GLY A 272 -9.70 8.99 19.88
CA GLY A 272 -8.95 8.47 21.03
C GLY A 272 -7.56 9.12 21.17
N TYR A 273 -6.89 9.41 20.06
CA TYR A 273 -5.64 10.18 20.07
C TYR A 273 -5.85 11.66 20.44
N GLY A 274 -7.09 12.12 20.50
CA GLY A 274 -7.45 13.49 20.83
C GLY A 274 -7.46 14.42 19.63
N ALA A 275 -7.59 13.90 18.41
CA ALA A 275 -7.76 14.72 17.22
C ALA A 275 -9.06 15.55 17.32
N LYS A 276 -8.95 16.85 17.21
CA LYS A 276 -10.10 17.77 17.12
C LYS A 276 -10.46 18.10 15.69
N ILE A 277 -9.51 17.92 14.78
CA ILE A 277 -9.67 18.17 13.35
C ILE A 277 -9.18 16.92 12.61
N VAL A 278 -10.01 16.40 11.73
CA VAL A 278 -9.64 15.31 10.82
C VAL A 278 -9.64 15.84 9.39
N ARG A 279 -8.50 15.70 8.71
CA ARG A 279 -8.41 15.96 7.28
C ARG A 279 -8.76 14.67 6.53
N LEU A 280 -9.78 14.74 5.70
CA LEU A 280 -10.13 13.64 4.80
C LEU A 280 -9.28 13.75 3.55
N ASP A 281 -8.38 12.78 3.32
CA ASP A 281 -7.53 12.74 2.14
C ASP A 281 -8.22 12.03 0.99
N ALA A 282 -8.00 12.55 -0.24
CA ALA A 282 -8.45 11.96 -1.50
C ALA A 282 -9.98 11.76 -1.63
N VAL A 283 -10.79 12.59 -0.98
CA VAL A 283 -12.26 12.52 -0.97
C VAL A 283 -12.86 12.54 -2.38
N SER A 284 -12.34 13.36 -3.29
CA SER A 284 -12.89 13.50 -4.65
C SER A 284 -12.81 12.21 -5.46
N TYR A 285 -11.77 11.41 -5.27
CA TYR A 285 -11.63 10.11 -5.94
C TYR A 285 -12.57 9.06 -5.36
N THR A 286 -12.82 9.10 -4.07
CA THR A 286 -13.72 8.19 -3.39
C THR A 286 -15.16 8.45 -3.79
N HIS A 287 -15.60 9.71 -3.82
CA HIS A 287 -16.98 10.07 -4.13
C HIS A 287 -17.34 9.92 -5.61
N LEU A 288 -16.45 10.32 -6.52
CA LEU A 288 -16.71 10.19 -7.96
C LEU A 288 -16.77 8.73 -8.43
N ARG A 289 -16.03 7.82 -7.78
CA ARG A 289 -16.01 6.40 -8.15
C ARG A 289 -16.95 5.53 -7.35
N ALA A 290 -17.26 5.94 -6.14
CA ALA A 290 -18.06 5.12 -5.23
C ALA A 290 -19.55 5.17 -5.50
N HIS A 291 -20.03 6.22 -6.14
CA HIS A 291 -21.42 6.38 -6.59
C HIS A 291 -21.58 6.19 -8.10
N GLU A 292 -20.46 6.08 -8.82
CA GLU A 292 -20.49 5.82 -10.25
C GLU A 292 -20.35 4.31 -10.47
N THR A 293 -21.47 3.68 -10.84
CA THR A 293 -21.42 2.40 -11.53
C THR A 293 -20.81 2.64 -12.93
N PRO A 294 -20.31 1.61 -13.64
CA PRO A 294 -19.86 1.77 -15.03
C PRO A 294 -20.90 2.44 -15.94
N GLU A 295 -22.17 2.38 -15.57
CA GLU A 295 -23.27 3.03 -16.28
C GLU A 295 -23.26 4.57 -16.11
N HIS A 296 -22.64 5.10 -15.06
CA HIS A 296 -22.52 6.53 -14.79
C HIS A 296 -21.20 7.14 -15.30
N LEU A 297 -20.20 6.30 -15.60
CA LEU A 297 -18.97 6.71 -16.27
C LEU A 297 -19.18 6.81 -17.77
#